data_2e4d595cdd94204c5edfcda8c49892da
#
_entry.id   2e4d595cdd94204c5edfcda8c49892da
#
_cell.length_a   1.000
_cell.length_b   1.000
_cell.length_c   1.000
_cell.angle_alpha   90.00
_cell.angle_beta   90.00
_cell.angle_gamma   90.00
#
_symmetry.space_group_name_H-M   'P 1'
#
loop_
_entity.id
_entity.type
_entity.pdbx_description
1 polymer ?
#
loop_
_entity_poly.entity_id
_entity_poly.type
_entity_poly.pdbx_seq_one_letter_code
_entity_poly.pdbx_strand_id
1 'polypeptide(L)'
;MFLRSFQMSNVDETSTPTSKEKRFWNYIKSLRKDNTGISSLNDKGRLFNEPKDKANILNRQYMSVFTQEDQGDVPNPTGSSYAKMDDITVTTEGVRKLLIKSNPNKASGPDQIPARILKECSEGKAPILALIFNRSLQKGQVPRDWRHANVTAIFRKGSRYDASNYRPVSLTSLSCKLLEHIVVSQTMKHLDKHNILSDCQHGFRARRSCETQLLEMCHELAHSLDQNIQTDMIVLDFSKAFDRVPHQRLLQKIHHYGVQGTTHNWISSFLQDRTQQVVVDGQTSDTVPVISGVPQGTVLGPLLFLLFINDLPAGLTSNTRLFADDCIIYRHIRTDVDHQILQNDLDKLADWEKRWGMDFHPKKCSVLRVTRSRSPKMNDYMLKGITLQLDKTTKYLGVDLQSNLSWNSHLNRVSKKANSMLGFLRRNLRTTNEDTKTNAYIALVRSNLDYCSTIWSPHQGQIRKIEMVQRRAARYVTNRYHNRSTV
;
A
#
# COMPACT_ATOMS: atom_id res chain seq x y z
N MET A 1 13.23 -9.36 38.20
CA MET A 1 12.29 -8.59 39.03
C MET A 1 11.66 -7.43 38.26
N PHE A 2 12.41 -6.66 37.52
CA PHE A 2 11.92 -5.52 36.71
C PHE A 2 10.90 -5.92 35.62
N LEU A 3 11.03 -7.08 35.00
CA LEU A 3 10.10 -7.61 34.00
C LEU A 3 8.72 -8.01 34.56
N ARG A 4 8.61 -8.39 35.82
CA ARG A 4 7.34 -8.73 36.45
C ARG A 4 6.51 -7.49 36.81
N SER A 5 7.14 -6.40 37.25
CA SER A 5 6.44 -5.15 37.61
C SER A 5 5.90 -4.42 36.36
N PHE A 6 6.64 -4.48 35.23
CA PHE A 6 6.20 -3.85 33.96
C PHE A 6 5.02 -4.60 33.32
N GLN A 7 4.91 -5.92 33.53
CA GLN A 7 3.79 -6.73 33.03
C GLN A 7 2.47 -6.47 33.76
N MET A 8 2.48 -6.11 35.04
CA MET A 8 1.27 -5.92 35.82
C MET A 8 0.69 -4.50 35.77
N SER A 9 1.52 -3.48 35.52
CA SER A 9 1.08 -2.07 35.56
C SER A 9 0.55 -1.53 34.20
N ASN A 10 0.66 -2.28 33.09
CA ASN A 10 0.32 -1.80 31.74
C ASN A 10 -0.80 -2.55 31.03
N VAL A 11 -1.53 -3.43 31.70
CA VAL A 11 -2.66 -4.15 31.12
C VAL A 11 -3.93 -3.76 31.87
N ASP A 12 -4.54 -2.66 31.47
CA ASP A 12 -5.92 -2.34 31.84
C ASP A 12 -6.86 -3.34 31.16
N GLU A 13 -7.68 -4.01 31.94
CA GLU A 13 -8.63 -5.05 31.50
C GLU A 13 -9.77 -4.52 30.59
N THR A 14 -9.87 -3.20 30.39
CA THR A 14 -10.96 -2.53 29.65
C THR A 14 -10.59 -2.10 28.23
N SER A 15 -9.38 -2.42 27.74
CA SER A 15 -8.93 -1.95 26.43
C SER A 15 -9.31 -2.89 25.29
N THR A 16 -9.81 -2.32 24.17
CA THR A 16 -10.16 -3.04 22.94
C THR A 16 -8.98 -3.84 22.36
N PRO A 17 -9.21 -4.95 21.60
CA PRO A 17 -8.16 -5.80 21.06
C PRO A 17 -7.05 -5.05 20.31
N THR A 18 -7.39 -3.99 19.57
CA THR A 18 -6.46 -3.14 18.82
C THR A 18 -5.49 -2.33 19.70
N SER A 19 -5.87 -1.99 20.94
CA SER A 19 -4.99 -1.26 21.87
C SER A 19 -4.00 -2.20 22.56
N LYS A 20 -4.41 -3.45 22.84
CA LYS A 20 -3.54 -4.50 23.40
C LYS A 20 -2.45 -4.92 22.40
N GLU A 21 -2.77 -5.03 21.12
CA GLU A 21 -1.79 -5.34 20.05
C GLU A 21 -0.72 -4.25 19.91
N LYS A 22 -1.11 -2.97 19.99
CA LYS A 22 -0.14 -1.85 19.93
C LYS A 22 0.79 -1.81 21.13
N ARG A 23 0.29 -2.09 22.36
CA ARG A 23 1.11 -2.15 23.57
C ARG A 23 2.10 -3.31 23.51
N PHE A 24 1.67 -4.47 22.99
CA PHE A 24 2.54 -5.60 22.75
C PHE A 24 3.69 -5.25 21.77
N TRP A 25 3.38 -4.62 20.64
CA TRP A 25 4.39 -4.21 19.67
C TRP A 25 5.34 -3.13 20.21
N ASN A 26 4.84 -2.21 21.02
CA ASN A 26 5.68 -1.22 21.70
C ASN A 26 6.61 -1.89 22.72
N TYR A 27 6.12 -2.87 23.45
CA TYR A 27 6.94 -3.67 24.36
C TYR A 27 8.03 -4.46 23.61
N ILE A 28 7.68 -5.16 22.55
CA ILE A 28 8.66 -5.88 21.73
C ILE A 28 9.68 -4.93 21.09
N LYS A 29 9.27 -3.73 20.68
CA LYS A 29 10.19 -2.69 20.20
C LYS A 29 11.12 -2.19 21.30
N SER A 30 10.62 -2.03 22.54
CA SER A 30 11.46 -1.59 23.68
C SER A 30 12.49 -2.65 24.11
N LEU A 31 12.23 -3.93 23.85
CA LEU A 31 13.21 -5.00 24.07
C LEU A 31 14.32 -5.07 23.01
N ARG A 32 14.13 -4.40 21.87
CA ARG A 32 15.18 -4.21 20.86
C ARG A 32 15.91 -2.93 21.20
N LYS A 33 17.12 -3.05 21.76
CA LYS A 33 18.00 -1.90 22.00
C LYS A 33 18.17 -1.04 20.74
N ASP A 34 17.78 0.19 20.86
CA ASP A 34 18.22 1.41 20.20
C ASP A 34 18.87 1.30 18.80
N ASN A 35 18.09 0.82 17.85
CA ASN A 35 18.39 1.08 16.47
C ASN A 35 17.07 1.33 15.76
N THR A 36 16.85 2.51 15.20
CA THR A 36 15.67 2.86 14.38
C THR A 36 15.49 1.94 13.17
N GLY A 37 16.28 0.88 13.09
CA GLY A 37 16.17 -0.17 12.10
C GLY A 37 16.85 0.13 10.78
N ILE A 38 17.54 1.28 10.66
CA ILE A 38 18.33 1.62 9.48
C ILE A 38 19.77 1.20 9.73
N SER A 39 20.19 0.13 9.05
CA SER A 39 21.58 -0.36 9.05
C SER A 39 22.52 0.68 8.45
N SER A 40 23.82 0.44 8.51
CA SER A 40 24.78 1.15 7.68
C SER A 40 24.34 1.17 6.23
N LEU A 41 24.48 2.27 5.54
CA LEU A 41 24.12 2.36 4.12
C LEU A 41 25.36 2.40 3.25
N ASN A 42 25.31 1.69 2.15
CA ASN A 42 26.36 1.71 1.13
C ASN A 42 26.08 2.85 0.14
N ASP A 43 27.05 3.75 -0.02
CA ASP A 43 27.07 4.73 -1.11
C ASP A 43 28.41 4.61 -1.83
N LYS A 44 28.38 4.24 -3.11
CA LYS A 44 29.56 4.08 -3.98
C LYS A 44 30.66 3.18 -3.38
N GLY A 45 30.25 2.06 -2.75
CA GLY A 45 31.18 1.08 -2.17
C GLY A 45 31.66 1.41 -0.74
N ARG A 46 31.30 2.57 -0.17
CA ARG A 46 31.60 2.94 1.21
C ARG A 46 30.38 2.76 2.11
N LEU A 47 30.60 2.27 3.33
CA LEU A 47 29.56 2.13 4.35
C LEU A 47 29.54 3.35 5.25
N PHE A 48 28.35 3.93 5.41
CA PHE A 48 28.08 5.10 6.25
C PHE A 48 27.23 4.71 7.45
N ASN A 49 27.69 5.05 8.64
CA ASN A 49 27.06 4.72 9.92
C ASN A 49 26.40 5.94 10.56
N GLU A 50 26.92 7.14 10.31
CA GLU A 50 26.42 8.36 10.92
C GLU A 50 24.99 8.68 10.49
N PRO A 51 24.09 9.02 11.43
CA PRO A 51 22.68 9.28 11.14
C PRO A 51 22.46 10.36 10.06
N LYS A 52 23.24 11.44 10.08
CA LYS A 52 23.14 12.53 9.11
C LYS A 52 23.48 12.05 7.70
N ASP A 53 24.55 11.25 7.55
CA ASP A 53 24.96 10.71 6.27
C ASP A 53 23.93 9.72 5.71
N LYS A 54 23.43 8.81 6.56
CA LYS A 54 22.35 7.88 6.19
C LYS A 54 21.11 8.64 5.73
N ALA A 55 20.73 9.71 6.44
CA ALA A 55 19.60 10.55 6.06
C ALA A 55 19.81 11.20 4.68
N ASN A 56 21.01 11.73 4.41
CA ASN A 56 21.35 12.33 3.12
C ASN A 56 21.38 11.30 1.98
N ILE A 57 21.92 10.11 2.20
CA ILE A 57 21.94 9.02 1.21
C ILE A 57 20.52 8.61 0.84
N LEU A 58 19.63 8.41 1.84
CA LEU A 58 18.24 8.07 1.60
C LEU A 58 17.50 9.18 0.84
N ASN A 59 17.74 10.44 1.21
CA ASN A 59 17.08 11.58 0.57
C ASN A 59 17.50 11.72 -0.90
N ARG A 60 18.79 11.56 -1.21
CA ARG A 60 19.28 11.50 -2.60
C ARG A 60 18.65 10.35 -3.39
N GLN A 61 18.54 9.16 -2.77
CA GLN A 61 17.88 8.01 -3.40
C GLN A 61 16.40 8.29 -3.69
N TYR A 62 15.68 8.96 -2.81
CA TYR A 62 14.28 9.30 -3.04
C TYR A 62 14.12 10.37 -4.12
N MET A 63 14.99 11.38 -4.12
CA MET A 63 15.00 12.42 -5.15
C MET A 63 15.33 11.86 -6.55
N SER A 64 16.21 10.88 -6.64
CA SER A 64 16.65 10.30 -7.93
C SER A 64 15.55 9.57 -8.70
N VAL A 65 14.42 9.27 -8.06
CA VAL A 65 13.29 8.57 -8.71
C VAL A 65 12.19 9.50 -9.19
N PHE A 66 12.26 10.79 -8.85
CA PHE A 66 11.26 11.75 -9.29
C PHE A 66 11.28 11.92 -10.80
N THR A 67 10.09 12.03 -11.38
CA THR A 67 9.91 12.34 -12.80
C THR A 67 10.10 13.83 -13.02
N GLN A 68 10.97 14.21 -13.94
CA GLN A 68 10.97 15.55 -14.47
C GLN A 68 9.94 15.60 -15.61
N GLU A 69 8.88 16.39 -15.42
CA GLU A 69 7.92 16.62 -16.51
C GLU A 69 8.59 17.44 -17.60
N ASP A 70 8.42 16.97 -18.83
CA ASP A 70 8.72 17.79 -19.99
C ASP A 70 7.77 19.01 -20.03
N GLN A 71 8.25 20.11 -20.60
CA GLN A 71 7.43 21.32 -20.79
C GLN A 71 6.52 21.24 -22.02
N GLY A 72 6.36 20.04 -22.59
CA GLY A 72 5.48 19.79 -23.72
C GLY A 72 4.00 19.85 -23.36
N ASP A 73 3.14 19.73 -24.35
CA ASP A 73 1.70 19.74 -24.18
C ASP A 73 1.22 18.62 -23.26
N VAL A 74 0.44 18.98 -22.26
CA VAL A 74 -0.20 18.01 -21.37
C VAL A 74 -1.34 17.34 -22.14
N PRO A 75 -1.35 15.99 -22.23
CA PRO A 75 -2.37 15.27 -22.98
C PRO A 75 -3.75 15.44 -22.35
N ASN A 76 -4.76 15.62 -23.18
CA ASN A 76 -6.15 15.66 -22.74
C ASN A 76 -6.67 14.23 -22.51
N PRO A 77 -7.40 13.99 -21.39
CA PRO A 77 -8.15 12.75 -21.23
C PRO A 77 -9.18 12.55 -22.35
N THR A 78 -9.50 11.30 -22.64
CA THR A 78 -10.50 10.97 -23.67
C THR A 78 -11.93 11.17 -23.16
N GLY A 79 -12.85 11.54 -24.04
CA GLY A 79 -14.26 11.76 -23.72
C GLY A 79 -14.58 13.18 -23.22
N SER A 80 -15.86 13.43 -22.93
CA SER A 80 -16.31 14.70 -22.36
C SER A 80 -16.03 14.79 -20.87
N SER A 81 -15.74 16.00 -20.39
CA SER A 81 -15.52 16.23 -18.96
C SER A 81 -16.79 15.94 -18.14
N TYR A 82 -16.59 15.41 -16.95
CA TYR A 82 -17.70 15.16 -16.01
C TYR A 82 -18.26 16.47 -15.41
N ALA A 83 -19.45 16.38 -14.84
CA ALA A 83 -20.07 17.51 -14.15
C ALA A 83 -19.17 18.07 -13.05
N LYS A 84 -19.18 19.38 -12.88
CA LYS A 84 -18.38 20.04 -11.84
C LYS A 84 -18.82 19.60 -10.45
N MET A 85 -17.86 19.29 -9.60
CA MET A 85 -18.06 19.01 -8.18
C MET A 85 -18.46 20.29 -7.43
N ASP A 86 -19.38 20.18 -6.47
CA ASP A 86 -19.77 21.28 -5.60
C ASP A 86 -18.58 21.76 -4.75
N ASP A 87 -18.59 23.05 -4.42
CA ASP A 87 -17.57 23.65 -3.57
C ASP A 87 -17.64 23.10 -2.14
N ILE A 88 -16.48 22.85 -1.55
CA ILE A 88 -16.38 22.25 -0.22
C ILE A 88 -16.55 23.32 0.86
N THR A 89 -17.53 23.14 1.73
CA THR A 89 -17.73 23.95 2.94
C THR A 89 -17.40 23.12 4.19
N VAL A 90 -16.57 23.68 5.06
CA VAL A 90 -16.11 23.01 6.29
C VAL A 90 -16.88 23.56 7.49
N THR A 91 -17.58 22.68 8.21
CA THR A 91 -18.30 23.05 9.43
C THR A 91 -17.46 22.80 10.66
N THR A 92 -17.63 23.63 11.70
CA THR A 92 -16.98 23.44 13.01
C THR A 92 -17.26 22.06 13.59
N GLU A 93 -18.51 21.62 13.53
CA GLU A 93 -18.90 20.30 14.06
C GLU A 93 -18.25 19.15 13.28
N GLY A 94 -18.09 19.29 11.96
CA GLY A 94 -17.36 18.31 11.14
C GLY A 94 -15.90 18.18 11.58
N VAL A 95 -15.23 19.31 11.81
CA VAL A 95 -13.84 19.34 12.30
C VAL A 95 -13.75 18.74 13.71
N ARG A 96 -14.69 19.10 14.62
CA ARG A 96 -14.73 18.56 15.98
C ARG A 96 -14.83 17.03 15.97
N LYS A 97 -15.73 16.47 15.17
CA LYS A 97 -15.89 15.00 15.03
C LYS A 97 -14.60 14.33 14.53
N LEU A 98 -13.89 14.93 13.58
CA LEU A 98 -12.60 14.41 13.09
C LEU A 98 -11.53 14.45 14.16
N LEU A 99 -11.45 15.53 14.95
CA LEU A 99 -10.50 15.66 16.06
C LEU A 99 -10.73 14.58 17.12
N ILE A 100 -11.97 14.39 17.57
CA ILE A 100 -12.33 13.39 18.58
C ILE A 100 -12.01 11.97 18.10
N LYS A 101 -12.28 11.64 16.82
CA LYS A 101 -11.99 10.32 16.24
C LYS A 101 -10.50 10.10 15.97
N SER A 102 -9.66 11.15 16.04
CA SER A 102 -8.24 11.02 15.74
C SER A 102 -7.53 10.11 16.75
N ASN A 103 -6.58 9.31 16.25
CA ASN A 103 -5.75 8.47 17.11
C ASN A 103 -4.68 9.33 17.79
N PRO A 104 -4.67 9.45 19.15
CA PRO A 104 -3.75 10.32 19.89
C PRO A 104 -2.27 9.89 19.79
N ASN A 105 -2.00 8.66 19.34
CA ASN A 105 -0.66 8.10 19.21
C ASN A 105 -0.07 8.22 17.80
N LYS A 106 -0.66 9.02 16.91
CA LYS A 106 -0.06 9.30 15.59
C LYS A 106 1.20 10.14 15.74
N ALA A 107 2.22 9.84 14.92
CA ALA A 107 3.42 10.66 14.84
C ALA A 107 3.09 12.09 14.39
N SER A 108 3.75 13.06 14.99
CA SER A 108 3.64 14.48 14.63
C SER A 108 4.30 14.73 13.28
N GLY A 109 3.85 15.77 12.58
CA GLY A 109 4.52 16.32 11.40
C GLY A 109 5.70 17.23 11.75
N PRO A 110 6.23 17.98 10.77
CA PRO A 110 7.31 18.95 10.98
C PRO A 110 6.93 20.06 11.96
N ASP A 111 5.63 20.39 12.07
CA ASP A 111 5.06 21.35 13.02
C ASP A 111 5.09 20.88 14.49
N GLN A 112 5.50 19.64 14.73
CA GLN A 112 5.59 19.01 16.03
C GLN A 112 4.30 19.07 16.87
N ILE A 113 3.14 19.32 16.27
CA ILE A 113 1.85 19.34 16.96
C ILE A 113 1.40 17.91 17.22
N PRO A 114 1.33 17.44 18.50
CA PRO A 114 0.91 16.08 18.82
C PRO A 114 -0.59 15.87 18.56
N ALA A 115 -0.94 14.70 18.01
CA ALA A 115 -2.34 14.33 17.80
C ALA A 115 -3.18 14.37 19.09
N ARG A 116 -2.56 14.07 20.22
CA ARG A 116 -3.21 14.11 21.54
C ARG A 116 -3.68 15.52 21.88
N ILE A 117 -2.84 16.55 21.68
CA ILE A 117 -3.23 17.95 21.94
C ILE A 117 -4.39 18.38 21.05
N LEU A 118 -4.37 17.99 19.78
CA LEU A 118 -5.47 18.29 18.86
C LEU A 118 -6.78 17.64 19.30
N LYS A 119 -6.71 16.41 19.81
CA LYS A 119 -7.88 15.66 20.30
C LYS A 119 -8.41 16.23 21.62
N GLU A 120 -7.56 16.41 22.62
CA GLU A 120 -7.95 16.87 23.97
C GLU A 120 -8.51 18.30 23.94
N CYS A 121 -7.98 19.15 23.05
CA CYS A 121 -8.44 20.54 22.88
C CYS A 121 -9.47 20.68 21.74
N SER A 122 -10.19 19.61 21.35
CA SER A 122 -11.06 19.61 20.17
C SER A 122 -12.13 20.69 20.17
N GLU A 123 -12.75 20.99 21.32
CA GLU A 123 -13.80 22.02 21.44
C GLU A 123 -13.29 23.42 21.07
N GLY A 124 -12.18 23.86 21.67
CA GLY A 124 -11.61 25.19 21.40
C GLY A 124 -10.91 25.29 20.05
N LYS A 125 -10.36 24.19 19.53
CA LYS A 125 -9.60 24.20 18.26
C LYS A 125 -10.48 24.00 17.02
N ALA A 126 -11.63 23.36 17.14
CA ALA A 126 -12.48 23.09 15.98
C ALA A 126 -12.97 24.37 15.27
N PRO A 127 -13.42 25.44 15.94
CA PRO A 127 -13.80 26.68 15.26
C PRO A 127 -12.64 27.33 14.52
N ILE A 128 -11.45 27.36 15.14
CA ILE A 128 -10.25 27.97 14.56
C ILE A 128 -9.81 27.19 13.33
N LEU A 129 -9.74 25.86 13.42
CA LEU A 129 -9.37 25.02 12.28
C LEU A 129 -10.41 25.08 11.16
N ALA A 130 -11.72 25.16 11.48
CA ALA A 130 -12.75 25.31 10.46
C ALA A 130 -12.58 26.62 9.69
N LEU A 131 -12.25 27.73 10.37
CA LEU A 131 -11.95 29.01 9.75
C LEU A 131 -10.73 28.92 8.83
N ILE A 132 -9.61 28.33 9.31
CA ILE A 132 -8.38 28.14 8.53
C ILE A 132 -8.66 27.27 7.30
N PHE A 133 -9.40 26.18 7.44
CA PHE A 133 -9.72 25.24 6.38
C PHE A 133 -10.58 25.89 5.30
N ASN A 134 -11.65 26.61 5.68
CA ASN A 134 -12.47 27.36 4.73
C ASN A 134 -11.65 28.42 4.00
N ARG A 135 -10.80 29.17 4.72
CA ARG A 135 -9.95 30.19 4.10
C ARG A 135 -8.94 29.59 3.13
N SER A 136 -8.36 28.45 3.48
CA SER A 136 -7.42 27.69 2.63
C SER A 136 -8.10 27.21 1.34
N LEU A 137 -9.30 26.62 1.44
CA LEU A 137 -10.09 26.17 0.29
C LEU A 137 -10.56 27.32 -0.59
N GLN A 138 -11.12 28.39 0.00
CA GLN A 138 -11.57 29.59 -0.75
C GLN A 138 -10.46 30.23 -1.57
N LYS A 139 -9.24 30.30 -0.99
CA LYS A 139 -8.06 30.83 -1.70
C LYS A 139 -7.46 29.80 -2.68
N GLY A 140 -7.85 28.54 -2.63
CA GLY A 140 -7.20 27.47 -3.38
C GLY A 140 -5.72 27.29 -3.01
N GLN A 141 -5.34 27.55 -1.75
CA GLN A 141 -3.95 27.55 -1.31
C GLN A 141 -3.73 26.75 -0.04
N VAL A 142 -2.68 25.93 -0.04
CA VAL A 142 -2.23 25.19 1.14
C VAL A 142 -1.24 26.04 1.92
N PRO A 143 -1.38 26.20 3.24
CA PRO A 143 -0.39 26.88 4.08
C PRO A 143 1.03 26.32 3.85
N ARG A 144 2.02 27.21 3.85
CA ARG A 144 3.41 26.85 3.54
C ARG A 144 3.95 25.73 4.42
N ASP A 145 3.66 25.78 5.74
CA ASP A 145 4.13 24.80 6.71
C ASP A 145 3.56 23.38 6.45
N TRP A 146 2.43 23.27 5.74
CA TRP A 146 1.81 22.00 5.41
C TRP A 146 2.43 21.33 4.17
N ARG A 147 3.24 22.06 3.41
CA ARG A 147 3.93 21.55 2.22
C ARG A 147 5.27 20.89 2.57
N HIS A 148 5.76 21.06 3.81
CA HIS A 148 6.96 20.39 4.28
C HIS A 148 6.64 19.03 4.89
N ALA A 149 7.53 18.03 4.66
CA ALA A 149 7.38 16.70 5.18
C ALA A 149 8.69 16.17 5.79
N ASN A 150 8.57 15.55 6.98
CA ASN A 150 9.61 14.66 7.49
C ASN A 150 9.39 13.26 6.92
N VAL A 151 10.40 12.69 6.28
CA VAL A 151 10.33 11.37 5.67
C VAL A 151 11.02 10.35 6.57
N THR A 152 10.28 9.30 6.91
CA THR A 152 10.80 8.12 7.60
C THR A 152 11.03 7.00 6.60
N ALA A 153 12.22 6.39 6.63
CA ALA A 153 12.58 5.28 5.76
C ALA A 153 12.12 3.95 6.36
N ILE A 154 11.32 3.18 5.64
CA ILE A 154 10.85 1.85 6.05
C ILE A 154 11.47 0.79 5.16
N PHE A 155 12.23 -0.15 5.76
CA PHE A 155 12.81 -1.27 5.03
C PHE A 155 11.74 -2.20 4.45
N ARG A 156 11.86 -2.56 3.17
CA ARG A 156 10.93 -3.45 2.45
C ARG A 156 11.47 -4.90 2.37
N LYS A 157 12.52 -5.10 1.61
CA LYS A 157 13.15 -6.40 1.33
C LYS A 157 14.54 -6.20 0.72
N GLY A 158 15.34 -7.24 0.63
CA GLY A 158 16.67 -7.20 0.02
C GLY A 158 17.78 -6.87 1.02
N SER A 159 18.86 -6.27 0.56
CA SER A 159 19.95 -5.85 1.41
C SER A 159 19.58 -4.61 2.22
N ARG A 160 19.82 -4.64 3.52
CA ARG A 160 19.63 -3.47 4.41
C ARG A 160 20.66 -2.37 4.21
N TYR A 161 21.73 -2.66 3.51
CA TYR A 161 22.78 -1.71 3.18
C TYR A 161 22.46 -0.85 1.94
N ASP A 162 21.42 -1.21 1.18
CA ASP A 162 21.02 -0.52 -0.04
C ASP A 162 19.83 0.40 0.21
N ALA A 163 20.03 1.71 -0.02
CA ALA A 163 19.01 2.74 0.16
C ALA A 163 17.76 2.52 -0.73
N SER A 164 17.92 1.89 -1.88
CA SER A 164 16.79 1.59 -2.81
C SER A 164 15.76 0.62 -2.22
N ASN A 165 16.15 -0.16 -1.20
CA ASN A 165 15.31 -1.12 -0.50
C ASN A 165 14.46 -0.50 0.63
N TYR A 166 14.55 0.81 0.83
CA TYR A 166 13.75 1.55 1.79
C TYR A 166 12.65 2.34 1.08
N ARG A 167 11.44 2.31 1.68
CA ARG A 167 10.28 3.07 1.20
C ARG A 167 10.16 4.37 1.98
N PRO A 168 10.02 5.54 1.32
CA PRO A 168 9.73 6.79 2.02
C PRO A 168 8.30 6.78 2.57
N VAL A 169 8.13 7.26 3.80
CA VAL A 169 6.81 7.56 4.38
C VAL A 169 6.85 8.99 4.89
N SER A 170 6.05 9.85 4.28
CA SER A 170 5.96 11.27 4.60
C SER A 170 5.11 11.51 5.85
N LEU A 171 5.71 12.11 6.86
CA LEU A 171 5.03 12.64 8.03
C LEU A 171 4.75 14.12 7.79
N THR A 172 3.51 14.43 7.43
CA THR A 172 3.00 15.78 7.20
C THR A 172 2.23 16.29 8.42
N SER A 173 1.94 17.59 8.47
CA SER A 173 1.10 18.20 9.51
C SER A 173 -0.20 17.44 9.74
N LEU A 174 -0.54 17.19 10.99
CA LEU A 174 -1.81 16.54 11.36
C LEU A 174 -3.02 17.41 11.03
N SER A 175 -2.89 18.75 11.15
CA SER A 175 -3.92 19.68 10.75
C SER A 175 -4.19 19.61 9.24
N CYS A 176 -3.14 19.49 8.43
CA CYS A 176 -3.30 19.26 6.98
C CYS A 176 -4.06 17.95 6.72
N LYS A 177 -3.69 16.85 7.39
CA LYS A 177 -4.38 15.55 7.22
C LYS A 177 -5.86 15.60 7.58
N LEU A 178 -6.28 16.45 8.50
CA LEU A 178 -7.70 16.65 8.80
C LEU A 178 -8.43 17.29 7.62
N LEU A 179 -7.84 18.32 6.99
CA LEU A 179 -8.40 18.94 5.79
C LEU A 179 -8.38 17.97 4.60
N GLU A 180 -7.28 17.22 4.41
CA GLU A 180 -7.21 16.16 3.41
C GLU A 180 -8.36 15.15 3.56
N HIS A 181 -8.72 14.73 4.79
CA HIS A 181 -9.87 13.85 5.03
C HIS A 181 -11.19 14.45 4.54
N ILE A 182 -11.39 15.77 4.72
CA ILE A 182 -12.59 16.45 4.24
C ILE A 182 -12.60 16.48 2.71
N VAL A 183 -11.49 16.89 2.10
CA VAL A 183 -11.34 16.94 0.62
C VAL A 183 -11.56 15.56 0.02
N VAL A 184 -10.90 14.51 0.54
CA VAL A 184 -11.07 13.13 0.08
C VAL A 184 -12.52 12.67 0.20
N SER A 185 -13.18 12.94 1.33
CA SER A 185 -14.57 12.53 1.55
C SER A 185 -15.53 13.17 0.55
N GLN A 186 -15.38 14.46 0.25
CA GLN A 186 -16.26 15.16 -0.70
C GLN A 186 -15.93 14.75 -2.15
N THR A 187 -14.65 14.62 -2.49
CA THR A 187 -14.24 14.13 -3.81
C THR A 187 -14.76 12.70 -4.05
N MET A 188 -14.60 11.78 -3.09
CA MET A 188 -15.14 10.43 -3.23
C MET A 188 -16.65 10.39 -3.43
N LYS A 189 -17.42 11.23 -2.72
CA LYS A 189 -18.88 11.34 -2.94
C LYS A 189 -19.20 11.78 -4.37
N HIS A 190 -18.44 12.73 -4.92
CA HIS A 190 -18.60 13.17 -6.30
C HIS A 190 -18.26 12.03 -7.28
N LEU A 191 -17.14 11.35 -7.08
CA LEU A 191 -16.72 10.23 -7.94
C LEU A 191 -17.74 9.07 -7.92
N ASP A 192 -18.27 8.74 -6.74
CA ASP A 192 -19.28 7.68 -6.59
C ASP A 192 -20.61 8.09 -7.21
N LYS A 193 -21.06 9.35 -7.02
CA LYS A 193 -22.30 9.89 -7.60
C LYS A 193 -22.33 9.80 -9.12
N HIS A 194 -21.19 10.01 -9.76
CA HIS A 194 -21.06 10.04 -11.21
C HIS A 194 -20.42 8.76 -11.80
N ASN A 195 -20.21 7.71 -10.98
CA ASN A 195 -19.60 6.44 -11.39
C ASN A 195 -18.27 6.63 -12.16
N ILE A 196 -17.40 7.54 -11.67
CA ILE A 196 -16.18 7.92 -12.38
C ILE A 196 -15.09 6.87 -12.26
N LEU A 197 -14.96 6.24 -11.06
CA LEU A 197 -13.90 5.26 -10.83
C LEU A 197 -14.21 3.94 -11.52
N SER A 198 -13.24 3.45 -12.28
CA SER A 198 -13.30 2.16 -12.97
C SER A 198 -13.60 1.00 -12.03
N ASP A 199 -14.47 0.09 -12.47
CA ASP A 199 -14.81 -1.12 -11.71
C ASP A 199 -13.64 -2.12 -11.64
N CYS A 200 -12.65 -2.01 -12.51
CA CYS A 200 -11.43 -2.80 -12.44
C CYS A 200 -10.60 -2.51 -11.19
N GLN A 201 -10.78 -1.33 -10.57
CA GLN A 201 -9.99 -0.87 -9.42
C GLN A 201 -10.62 -1.29 -8.08
N HIS A 202 -9.87 -2.08 -7.30
CA HIS A 202 -10.27 -2.48 -5.94
C HIS A 202 -9.47 -1.77 -4.84
N GLY A 203 -8.27 -1.27 -5.14
CA GLY A 203 -7.43 -0.59 -4.16
C GLY A 203 -8.04 0.73 -3.67
N PHE A 204 -7.97 0.99 -2.36
CA PHE A 204 -8.44 2.22 -1.72
C PHE A 204 -9.92 2.58 -1.95
N ARG A 205 -10.75 1.61 -2.32
CA ARG A 205 -12.20 1.76 -2.49
C ARG A 205 -12.96 1.14 -1.32
N ALA A 206 -14.06 1.79 -0.92
CA ALA A 206 -14.98 1.25 0.09
C ALA A 206 -15.60 -0.07 -0.42
N ARG A 207 -15.80 -1.04 0.49
CA ARG A 207 -16.38 -2.36 0.23
C ARG A 207 -15.59 -3.23 -0.76
N ARG A 208 -14.37 -2.85 -1.13
CA ARG A 208 -13.43 -3.63 -1.96
C ARG A 208 -12.16 -3.96 -1.17
N SER A 209 -11.56 -5.11 -1.43
CA SER A 209 -10.39 -5.60 -0.72
C SER A 209 -9.51 -6.47 -1.62
N CYS A 210 -8.31 -6.83 -1.16
CA CYS A 210 -7.48 -7.84 -1.83
C CYS A 210 -8.25 -9.15 -2.02
N GLU A 211 -9.06 -9.53 -1.02
CA GLU A 211 -9.82 -10.78 -1.02
C GLU A 211 -10.93 -10.76 -2.07
N THR A 212 -11.71 -9.67 -2.18
CA THR A 212 -12.77 -9.56 -3.20
C THR A 212 -12.18 -9.62 -4.62
N GLN A 213 -11.06 -8.94 -4.88
CA GLN A 213 -10.41 -8.98 -6.19
C GLN A 213 -9.84 -10.36 -6.52
N LEU A 214 -9.16 -10.99 -5.56
CA LEU A 214 -8.63 -12.33 -5.75
C LEU A 214 -9.75 -13.35 -5.97
N LEU A 215 -10.89 -13.21 -5.26
CA LEU A 215 -12.04 -14.12 -5.39
C LEU A 215 -12.60 -14.07 -6.82
N GLU A 216 -12.90 -12.87 -7.33
CA GLU A 216 -13.38 -12.68 -8.69
C GLU A 216 -12.44 -13.28 -9.73
N MET A 217 -11.15 -12.91 -9.64
CA MET A 217 -10.12 -13.39 -10.57
C MET A 217 -9.94 -14.91 -10.50
N CYS A 218 -9.80 -15.48 -9.28
CA CYS A 218 -9.59 -16.91 -9.13
C CYS A 218 -10.82 -17.72 -9.56
N HIS A 219 -12.02 -17.18 -9.38
CA HIS A 219 -13.26 -17.82 -9.90
C HIS A 219 -13.22 -17.91 -11.44
N GLU A 220 -12.87 -16.82 -12.13
CA GLU A 220 -12.77 -16.82 -13.60
C GLU A 220 -11.66 -17.76 -14.11
N LEU A 221 -10.50 -17.78 -13.43
CA LEU A 221 -9.42 -18.69 -13.77
C LEU A 221 -9.78 -20.17 -13.55
N ALA A 222 -10.47 -20.47 -12.45
CA ALA A 222 -10.93 -21.83 -12.17
C ALA A 222 -11.97 -22.29 -13.20
N HIS A 223 -12.93 -21.43 -13.54
CA HIS A 223 -13.93 -21.71 -14.55
C HIS A 223 -13.32 -22.01 -15.93
N SER A 224 -12.31 -21.22 -16.34
CA SER A 224 -11.61 -21.50 -17.60
C SER A 224 -10.83 -22.83 -17.57
N LEU A 225 -10.19 -23.17 -16.44
CA LEU A 225 -9.53 -24.46 -16.27
C LEU A 225 -10.49 -25.66 -16.33
N ASP A 226 -11.70 -25.53 -15.79
CA ASP A 226 -12.71 -26.59 -15.83
C ASP A 226 -13.23 -26.81 -17.25
N GLN A 227 -13.19 -25.77 -18.09
CA GLN A 227 -13.48 -25.84 -19.52
C GLN A 227 -12.26 -26.27 -20.37
N ASN A 228 -11.11 -26.60 -19.75
CA ASN A 228 -9.84 -26.88 -20.42
C ASN A 228 -9.35 -25.72 -21.31
N ILE A 229 -9.69 -24.48 -20.97
CA ILE A 229 -9.26 -23.30 -21.68
C ILE A 229 -8.01 -22.74 -20.98
N GLN A 230 -6.95 -22.51 -21.77
CA GLN A 230 -5.75 -21.80 -21.30
C GLN A 230 -6.06 -20.34 -21.04
N THR A 231 -5.54 -19.76 -19.97
CA THR A 231 -5.57 -18.32 -19.70
C THR A 231 -4.15 -17.81 -19.54
N ASP A 232 -3.77 -16.85 -20.38
CA ASP A 232 -2.51 -16.15 -20.22
C ASP A 232 -2.75 -14.86 -19.42
N MET A 233 -2.02 -14.73 -18.32
CA MET A 233 -2.11 -13.61 -17.37
C MET A 233 -0.78 -12.89 -17.35
N ILE A 234 -0.81 -11.57 -17.47
CA ILE A 234 0.36 -10.71 -17.41
C ILE A 234 0.27 -9.86 -16.14
N VAL A 235 1.26 -10.01 -15.28
CA VAL A 235 1.41 -9.22 -14.06
C VAL A 235 2.33 -8.06 -14.36
N LEU A 236 1.84 -6.85 -14.15
CA LEU A 236 2.54 -5.61 -14.46
C LEU A 236 2.96 -4.91 -13.16
N ASP A 237 4.19 -4.45 -13.08
CA ASP A 237 4.76 -3.71 -11.93
C ASP A 237 5.20 -2.32 -12.38
N PHE A 238 4.64 -1.29 -11.78
CA PHE A 238 5.07 0.07 -12.02
C PHE A 238 6.39 0.39 -11.31
N SER A 239 7.23 1.16 -11.96
CA SER A 239 8.48 1.62 -11.39
C SER A 239 8.25 2.77 -10.41
N LYS A 240 8.22 2.50 -9.08
CA LYS A 240 8.04 3.53 -8.05
C LYS A 240 6.76 4.39 -8.28
N ALA A 241 5.63 3.73 -8.51
CA ALA A 241 4.36 4.32 -8.94
C ALA A 241 3.98 5.63 -8.23
N PHE A 242 3.93 5.62 -6.89
CA PHE A 242 3.54 6.79 -6.10
C PHE A 242 4.52 7.95 -6.18
N ASP A 243 5.81 7.70 -6.40
CA ASP A 243 6.85 8.71 -6.40
C ASP A 243 7.01 9.39 -7.78
N ARG A 244 6.45 8.80 -8.84
CA ARG A 244 6.69 9.20 -10.23
C ARG A 244 5.50 9.88 -10.92
N VAL A 245 4.33 9.98 -10.29
CA VAL A 245 3.14 10.60 -10.88
C VAL A 245 3.44 12.05 -11.31
N PRO A 246 3.34 12.40 -12.61
CA PRO A 246 3.56 13.75 -13.08
C PRO A 246 2.42 14.66 -12.64
N HIS A 247 2.75 15.82 -12.04
CA HIS A 247 1.76 16.68 -11.39
C HIS A 247 0.81 17.33 -12.39
N GLN A 248 1.32 17.85 -13.52
CA GLN A 248 0.47 18.55 -14.52
C GLN A 248 -0.51 17.57 -15.17
N ARG A 249 -0.02 16.38 -15.54
CA ARG A 249 -0.86 15.32 -16.11
C ARG A 249 -1.92 14.84 -15.13
N LEU A 250 -1.58 14.72 -13.85
CA LEU A 250 -2.54 14.40 -12.79
C LEU A 250 -3.61 15.48 -12.65
N LEU A 251 -3.21 16.75 -12.60
CA LEU A 251 -4.13 17.88 -12.47
C LEU A 251 -5.10 17.98 -13.66
N GLN A 252 -4.64 17.69 -14.88
CA GLN A 252 -5.48 17.62 -16.05
C GLN A 252 -6.56 16.53 -15.94
N LYS A 253 -6.19 15.34 -15.45
CA LYS A 253 -7.16 14.26 -15.20
C LYS A 253 -8.17 14.63 -14.11
N ILE A 254 -7.71 15.21 -13.01
CA ILE A 254 -8.57 15.67 -11.90
C ILE A 254 -9.59 16.68 -12.40
N HIS A 255 -9.16 17.65 -13.22
CA HIS A 255 -10.04 18.63 -13.84
C HIS A 255 -11.10 17.96 -14.75
N HIS A 256 -10.68 16.99 -15.57
CA HIS A 256 -11.56 16.22 -16.44
C HIS A 256 -12.63 15.44 -15.64
N TYR A 257 -12.26 14.90 -14.47
CA TYR A 257 -13.21 14.20 -13.57
C TYR A 257 -14.14 15.13 -12.78
N GLY A 258 -14.18 16.42 -13.13
CA GLY A 258 -15.11 17.41 -12.56
C GLY A 258 -14.62 18.06 -11.27
N VAL A 259 -13.45 17.72 -10.75
CA VAL A 259 -12.85 18.43 -9.61
C VAL A 259 -12.19 19.69 -10.15
N GLN A 260 -12.92 20.78 -10.10
CA GLN A 260 -12.57 22.07 -10.73
C GLN A 260 -12.60 23.22 -9.70
N GLY A 261 -12.27 24.43 -10.13
CA GLY A 261 -12.36 25.66 -9.31
C GLY A 261 -11.43 25.64 -8.10
N THR A 262 -11.94 26.07 -6.95
CA THR A 262 -11.15 26.26 -5.72
C THR A 262 -10.56 24.95 -5.20
N THR A 263 -11.27 23.84 -5.30
CA THR A 263 -10.77 22.51 -4.88
C THR A 263 -9.63 22.04 -5.77
N HIS A 264 -9.73 22.22 -7.09
CA HIS A 264 -8.64 21.92 -8.02
C HIS A 264 -7.39 22.75 -7.70
N ASN A 265 -7.55 24.06 -7.50
CA ASN A 265 -6.46 24.96 -7.15
C ASN A 265 -5.80 24.56 -5.82
N TRP A 266 -6.61 24.15 -4.85
CA TRP A 266 -6.11 23.67 -3.56
C TRP A 266 -5.27 22.38 -3.73
N ILE A 267 -5.73 21.42 -4.54
CA ILE A 267 -4.98 20.19 -4.86
C ILE A 267 -3.69 20.53 -5.60
N SER A 268 -3.74 21.47 -6.56
CA SER A 268 -2.54 21.96 -7.25
C SER A 268 -1.53 22.53 -6.24
N SER A 269 -1.98 23.41 -5.35
CA SER A 269 -1.16 23.98 -4.28
C SER A 269 -0.65 22.92 -3.28
N PHE A 270 -1.40 21.82 -3.08
CA PHE A 270 -0.97 20.71 -2.25
C PHE A 270 0.19 19.93 -2.87
N LEU A 271 0.24 19.83 -4.20
CA LEU A 271 1.29 19.11 -4.92
C LEU A 271 2.54 19.96 -5.18
N GLN A 272 2.34 21.27 -5.39
CA GLN A 272 3.40 22.20 -5.77
C GLN A 272 4.19 22.73 -4.56
N ASP A 273 5.42 23.18 -4.82
CA ASP A 273 6.33 23.80 -3.84
C ASP A 273 6.51 22.96 -2.56
N ARG A 274 6.39 21.64 -2.68
CA ARG A 274 6.63 20.74 -1.57
C ARG A 274 8.12 20.55 -1.34
N THR A 275 8.45 20.39 -0.08
CA THR A 275 9.81 20.04 0.33
C THR A 275 9.80 18.88 1.30
N GLN A 276 10.88 18.11 1.28
CA GLN A 276 11.08 17.00 2.20
C GLN A 276 12.47 16.98 2.81
N GLN A 277 12.58 16.38 3.99
CA GLN A 277 13.82 15.97 4.63
C GLN A 277 13.66 14.58 5.23
N VAL A 278 14.70 13.76 5.16
CA VAL A 278 14.69 12.42 5.78
C VAL A 278 15.17 12.50 7.21
N VAL A 279 14.51 11.79 8.11
CA VAL A 279 14.88 11.76 9.54
C VAL A 279 15.39 10.35 9.89
N VAL A 280 16.62 10.28 10.42
CA VAL A 280 17.25 9.04 10.90
C VAL A 280 17.85 9.30 12.26
N ASP A 281 17.44 8.55 13.29
CA ASP A 281 17.93 8.64 14.66
C ASP A 281 17.99 10.08 15.21
N GLY A 282 16.95 10.88 14.90
CA GLY A 282 16.82 12.28 15.33
C GLY A 282 17.62 13.30 14.50
N GLN A 283 18.44 12.86 13.55
CA GLN A 283 19.15 13.74 12.61
C GLN A 283 18.38 13.87 11.29
N THR A 284 18.38 15.08 10.73
CA THR A 284 17.66 15.39 9.48
C THR A 284 18.65 15.53 8.31
N SER A 285 18.25 15.06 7.14
CA SER A 285 18.96 15.36 5.89
C SER A 285 18.84 16.84 5.52
N ASP A 286 19.51 17.22 4.46
CA ASP A 286 19.24 18.48 3.80
C ASP A 286 17.82 18.47 3.21
N THR A 287 17.20 19.65 3.13
CA THR A 287 15.85 19.81 2.54
C THR A 287 15.94 19.82 1.03
N VAL A 288 15.09 19.04 0.36
CA VAL A 288 15.02 18.96 -1.11
C VAL A 288 13.60 19.21 -1.61
N PRO A 289 13.43 19.74 -2.83
CA PRO A 289 12.12 19.86 -3.46
C PRO A 289 11.55 18.49 -3.85
N VAL A 290 10.21 18.38 -3.83
CA VAL A 290 9.46 17.24 -4.35
C VAL A 290 8.77 17.67 -5.62
N ILE A 291 9.27 17.20 -6.76
CA ILE A 291 8.86 17.69 -8.10
C ILE A 291 7.88 16.75 -8.82
N SER A 292 7.65 15.55 -8.29
CA SER A 292 6.68 14.58 -8.82
C SER A 292 6.15 13.69 -7.72
N GLY A 293 5.19 12.88 -8.07
CA GLY A 293 4.60 11.88 -7.18
C GLY A 293 3.49 12.41 -6.29
N VAL A 294 2.81 11.46 -5.65
CA VAL A 294 1.81 11.73 -4.63
C VAL A 294 2.36 11.28 -3.28
N PRO A 295 2.42 12.16 -2.26
CA PRO A 295 3.18 11.88 -1.04
C PRO A 295 2.64 10.65 -0.30
N GLN A 296 3.49 9.64 -0.13
CA GLN A 296 3.15 8.41 0.61
C GLN A 296 3.03 8.71 2.10
N GLY A 297 1.86 8.41 2.71
CA GLY A 297 1.58 8.70 4.12
C GLY A 297 0.68 9.92 4.35
N THR A 298 0.25 10.61 3.29
CA THR A 298 -0.85 11.58 3.30
C THR A 298 -2.19 10.85 3.14
N VAL A 299 -3.28 11.55 3.40
CA VAL A 299 -4.65 11.02 3.22
C VAL A 299 -5.10 11.15 1.77
N LEU A 300 -4.70 12.23 1.13
CA LEU A 300 -5.07 12.54 -0.25
C LEU A 300 -4.26 11.74 -1.29
N GLY A 301 -3.01 11.38 -0.99
CA GLY A 301 -2.12 10.69 -1.92
C GLY A 301 -2.72 9.44 -2.59
N PRO A 302 -3.31 8.50 -1.85
CA PRO A 302 -3.96 7.34 -2.43
C PRO A 302 -5.08 7.68 -3.42
N LEU A 303 -5.94 8.65 -3.11
CA LEU A 303 -7.00 9.10 -4.02
C LEU A 303 -6.44 9.72 -5.29
N LEU A 304 -5.43 10.58 -5.17
CA LEU A 304 -4.77 11.19 -6.33
C LEU A 304 -4.15 10.14 -7.24
N PHE A 305 -3.56 9.10 -6.67
CA PHE A 305 -3.04 7.98 -7.44
C PHE A 305 -4.16 7.22 -8.18
N LEU A 306 -5.29 6.93 -7.52
CA LEU A 306 -6.43 6.29 -8.17
C LEU A 306 -6.95 7.10 -9.34
N LEU A 307 -7.10 8.42 -9.17
CA LEU A 307 -7.52 9.33 -10.23
C LEU A 307 -6.55 9.35 -11.41
N PHE A 308 -5.24 9.23 -11.12
CA PHE A 308 -4.22 9.21 -12.16
C PHE A 308 -4.32 7.97 -13.05
N ILE A 309 -4.51 6.78 -12.47
CA ILE A 309 -4.53 5.50 -13.22
C ILE A 309 -5.93 5.07 -13.66
N ASN A 310 -6.96 5.87 -13.38
CA ASN A 310 -8.37 5.47 -13.56
C ASN A 310 -8.72 5.13 -15.02
N ASP A 311 -8.10 5.77 -15.99
CA ASP A 311 -8.31 5.57 -17.42
C ASP A 311 -7.42 4.46 -18.02
N LEU A 312 -6.55 3.83 -17.23
CA LEU A 312 -5.64 2.79 -17.71
C LEU A 312 -6.36 1.59 -18.34
N PRO A 313 -7.51 1.11 -17.82
CA PRO A 313 -8.26 0.02 -18.45
C PRO A 313 -9.03 0.45 -19.71
N ALA A 314 -9.11 1.75 -20.00
CA ALA A 314 -9.91 2.24 -21.12
C ALA A 314 -9.33 1.76 -22.47
N GLY A 315 -10.19 1.17 -23.29
CA GLY A 315 -9.81 0.65 -24.61
C GLY A 315 -9.09 -0.70 -24.61
N LEU A 316 -8.88 -1.31 -23.45
CA LEU A 316 -8.42 -2.69 -23.34
C LEU A 316 -9.60 -3.65 -23.56
N THR A 317 -9.36 -4.75 -24.26
CA THR A 317 -10.36 -5.79 -24.52
C THR A 317 -10.15 -7.04 -23.67
N SER A 318 -8.96 -7.19 -23.08
CA SER A 318 -8.64 -8.23 -22.11
C SER A 318 -9.12 -7.87 -20.72
N ASN A 319 -9.41 -8.88 -19.88
CA ASN A 319 -9.79 -8.66 -18.51
C ASN A 319 -8.68 -7.93 -17.76
N THR A 320 -9.02 -6.86 -17.09
CA THR A 320 -8.07 -6.01 -16.34
C THR A 320 -8.46 -5.97 -14.88
N ARG A 321 -7.47 -6.08 -13.99
CA ARG A 321 -7.63 -5.96 -12.53
C ARG A 321 -6.59 -5.01 -11.97
N LEU A 322 -7.04 -4.04 -11.18
CA LEU A 322 -6.20 -3.02 -10.55
C LEU A 322 -6.36 -3.06 -9.04
N PHE A 323 -5.24 -3.03 -8.33
CA PHE A 323 -5.21 -2.79 -6.88
C PHE A 323 -4.15 -1.76 -6.55
N ALA A 324 -4.52 -0.50 -6.53
CA ALA A 324 -3.59 0.63 -6.56
C ALA A 324 -2.60 0.50 -7.73
N ASP A 325 -1.31 0.33 -7.43
CA ASP A 325 -0.24 0.15 -8.42
C ASP A 325 -0.08 -1.29 -8.93
N ASP A 326 -0.68 -2.28 -8.28
CA ASP A 326 -0.68 -3.66 -8.77
C ASP A 326 -1.68 -3.79 -9.94
N CYS A 327 -1.21 -4.14 -11.14
CA CYS A 327 -2.00 -4.28 -12.35
C CYS A 327 -1.85 -5.69 -12.94
N ILE A 328 -2.96 -6.29 -13.32
CA ILE A 328 -2.99 -7.56 -14.07
C ILE A 328 -3.93 -7.40 -15.26
N ILE A 329 -3.49 -7.91 -16.41
CA ILE A 329 -4.34 -8.17 -17.56
C ILE A 329 -4.30 -9.65 -17.90
N TYR A 330 -5.43 -10.24 -18.32
CA TYR A 330 -5.49 -11.64 -18.71
C TYR A 330 -6.56 -11.91 -19.75
N ARG A 331 -6.33 -12.97 -20.54
CA ARG A 331 -7.24 -13.40 -21.58
C ARG A 331 -7.29 -14.92 -21.69
N HIS A 332 -8.46 -15.45 -21.97
CA HIS A 332 -8.64 -16.85 -22.31
C HIS A 332 -8.15 -17.09 -23.74
N ILE A 333 -7.20 -18.01 -23.92
CA ILE A 333 -6.55 -18.29 -25.19
C ILE A 333 -7.19 -19.52 -25.84
N ARG A 334 -8.15 -19.29 -26.69
CA ARG A 334 -8.84 -20.32 -27.48
C ARG A 334 -8.19 -20.45 -28.87
N THR A 335 -7.83 -19.33 -29.44
CA THR A 335 -7.24 -19.21 -30.77
C THR A 335 -5.96 -18.37 -30.73
N ASP A 336 -5.18 -18.34 -31.81
CA ASP A 336 -4.01 -17.49 -31.90
C ASP A 336 -4.37 -15.99 -32.01
N VAL A 337 -5.61 -15.68 -32.41
CA VAL A 337 -6.14 -14.31 -32.39
C VAL A 337 -6.25 -13.79 -30.97
N ASP A 338 -6.61 -14.62 -29.99
CA ASP A 338 -6.72 -14.20 -28.58
C ASP A 338 -5.37 -13.75 -28.02
N HIS A 339 -4.32 -14.45 -28.42
CA HIS A 339 -2.96 -14.09 -28.07
C HIS A 339 -2.57 -12.72 -28.62
N GLN A 340 -2.88 -12.48 -29.91
CA GLN A 340 -2.60 -11.21 -30.56
C GLN A 340 -3.37 -10.05 -29.91
N ILE A 341 -4.61 -10.28 -29.50
CA ILE A 341 -5.41 -9.29 -28.78
C ILE A 341 -4.76 -8.93 -27.44
N LEU A 342 -4.26 -9.92 -26.67
CA LEU A 342 -3.58 -9.66 -25.41
C LEU A 342 -2.27 -8.90 -25.62
N GLN A 343 -1.51 -9.19 -26.70
CA GLN A 343 -0.33 -8.41 -27.07
C GLN A 343 -0.70 -6.98 -27.47
N ASN A 344 -1.74 -6.78 -28.27
CA ASN A 344 -2.20 -5.45 -28.66
C ASN A 344 -2.64 -4.62 -27.43
N ASP A 345 -3.23 -5.26 -26.42
CA ASP A 345 -3.57 -4.59 -25.18
C ASP A 345 -2.32 -4.19 -24.37
N LEU A 346 -1.24 -5.00 -24.40
CA LEU A 346 0.07 -4.60 -23.85
C LEU A 346 0.67 -3.39 -24.56
N ASP A 347 0.54 -3.35 -25.90
CA ASP A 347 1.05 -2.23 -26.69
C ASP A 347 0.28 -0.93 -26.36
N LYS A 348 -1.05 -1.01 -26.19
CA LYS A 348 -1.86 0.12 -25.72
C LYS A 348 -1.45 0.59 -24.31
N LEU A 349 -1.08 -0.32 -23.43
CA LEU A 349 -0.55 0.02 -22.11
C LEU A 349 0.81 0.73 -22.20
N ALA A 350 1.68 0.32 -23.12
CA ALA A 350 2.94 1.00 -23.39
C ALA A 350 2.71 2.42 -23.96
N ASP A 351 1.70 2.60 -24.82
CA ASP A 351 1.30 3.91 -25.33
C ASP A 351 0.70 4.80 -24.21
N TRP A 352 -0.13 4.21 -23.33
CA TRP A 352 -0.66 4.89 -22.16
C TRP A 352 0.47 5.38 -21.24
N GLU A 353 1.44 4.53 -20.99
CA GLU A 353 2.64 4.83 -20.22
C GLU A 353 3.40 6.04 -20.79
N LYS A 354 3.69 6.01 -22.08
CA LYS A 354 4.38 7.11 -22.79
C LYS A 354 3.56 8.40 -22.73
N ARG A 355 2.25 8.31 -22.96
CA ARG A 355 1.33 9.45 -22.95
C ARG A 355 1.26 10.11 -21.58
N TRP A 356 1.18 9.32 -20.51
CA TRP A 356 0.96 9.84 -19.15
C TRP A 356 2.24 9.96 -18.30
N GLY A 357 3.38 9.54 -18.81
CA GLY A 357 4.67 9.70 -18.13
C GLY A 357 4.85 8.78 -16.92
N MET A 358 4.27 7.58 -16.98
CA MET A 358 4.46 6.54 -15.96
C MET A 358 5.17 5.34 -16.60
N ASP A 359 6.10 4.73 -15.88
CA ASP A 359 6.86 3.60 -16.42
C ASP A 359 6.51 2.27 -15.74
N PHE A 360 6.14 1.27 -16.54
CA PHE A 360 6.24 -0.13 -16.13
C PHE A 360 7.71 -0.55 -16.02
N HIS A 361 7.97 -1.55 -15.22
CA HIS A 361 9.31 -2.14 -15.09
C HIS A 361 9.35 -3.51 -15.78
N PRO A 362 9.71 -3.61 -17.08
CA PRO A 362 9.55 -4.86 -17.85
C PRO A 362 10.23 -6.08 -17.21
N LYS A 363 11.39 -5.88 -16.55
CA LYS A 363 12.12 -6.95 -15.84
C LYS A 363 11.40 -7.47 -14.58
N LYS A 364 10.37 -6.81 -14.11
CA LYS A 364 9.54 -7.25 -12.99
C LYS A 364 8.15 -7.67 -13.43
N CYS A 365 7.80 -7.36 -14.68
CA CYS A 365 6.59 -7.87 -15.29
C CYS A 365 6.80 -9.32 -15.70
N SER A 366 5.79 -10.16 -15.53
CA SER A 366 5.89 -11.58 -15.88
C SER A 366 4.57 -12.12 -16.42
N VAL A 367 4.66 -13.23 -17.12
CA VAL A 367 3.52 -13.98 -17.64
C VAL A 367 3.28 -15.20 -16.76
N LEU A 368 2.04 -15.42 -16.34
CA LEU A 368 1.60 -16.67 -15.75
C LEU A 368 0.62 -17.35 -16.71
N ARG A 369 1.00 -18.48 -17.28
CA ARG A 369 0.13 -19.30 -18.13
C ARG A 369 -0.65 -20.30 -17.28
N VAL A 370 -1.94 -20.06 -17.13
CA VAL A 370 -2.84 -20.90 -16.33
C VAL A 370 -3.47 -21.95 -17.23
N THR A 371 -3.04 -23.21 -17.07
CA THR A 371 -3.53 -24.34 -17.89
C THR A 371 -3.23 -25.68 -17.23
N ARG A 372 -4.05 -26.70 -17.54
CA ARG A 372 -3.78 -28.12 -17.23
C ARG A 372 -3.35 -28.90 -18.49
N SER A 373 -3.31 -28.24 -19.64
CA SER A 373 -2.92 -28.90 -20.89
C SER A 373 -1.46 -29.37 -20.84
N ARG A 374 -1.21 -30.56 -21.37
CA ARG A 374 0.14 -31.10 -21.59
C ARG A 374 0.85 -30.44 -22.77
N SER A 375 0.08 -29.84 -23.70
CA SER A 375 0.57 -29.13 -24.87
C SER A 375 -0.04 -27.73 -24.90
N PRO A 376 0.41 -26.81 -24.02
CA PRO A 376 -0.10 -25.44 -23.99
C PRO A 376 0.32 -24.68 -25.27
N LYS A 377 -0.51 -23.72 -25.67
CA LYS A 377 -0.14 -22.78 -26.73
C LYS A 377 1.01 -21.89 -26.22
N MET A 378 2.16 -22.02 -26.86
CA MET A 378 3.39 -21.32 -26.45
C MET A 378 3.56 -20.06 -27.29
N ASN A 379 3.23 -18.93 -26.71
CA ASN A 379 3.43 -17.61 -27.31
C ASN A 379 4.19 -16.72 -26.35
N ASP A 380 5.05 -15.87 -26.86
CA ASP A 380 5.79 -14.88 -26.09
C ASP A 380 5.08 -13.53 -26.12
N TYR A 381 5.13 -12.83 -25.02
CA TYR A 381 4.59 -11.47 -24.89
C TYR A 381 5.73 -10.47 -24.70
N MET A 382 5.61 -9.34 -25.33
CA MET A 382 6.63 -8.30 -25.32
C MET A 382 6.06 -7.00 -24.73
N LEU A 383 6.85 -6.36 -23.89
CA LEU A 383 6.57 -5.01 -23.39
C LEU A 383 7.78 -4.13 -23.67
N LYS A 384 7.60 -3.06 -24.45
CA LYS A 384 8.70 -2.16 -24.87
C LYS A 384 9.87 -2.90 -25.54
N GLY A 385 9.60 -3.87 -26.40
CA GLY A 385 10.63 -4.66 -27.07
C GLY A 385 11.35 -5.68 -26.19
N ILE A 386 10.96 -5.84 -24.93
CA ILE A 386 11.51 -6.82 -24.00
C ILE A 386 10.52 -7.97 -23.83
N THR A 387 10.95 -9.19 -24.13
CA THR A 387 10.15 -10.39 -23.87
C THR A 387 9.93 -10.60 -22.39
N LEU A 388 8.68 -10.77 -21.99
CA LEU A 388 8.30 -10.99 -20.59
C LEU A 388 8.62 -12.42 -20.16
N GLN A 389 9.13 -12.57 -18.94
CA GLN A 389 9.47 -13.86 -18.37
C GLN A 389 8.22 -14.70 -18.11
N LEU A 390 8.21 -15.96 -18.56
CA LEU A 390 7.17 -16.93 -18.23
C LEU A 390 7.48 -17.55 -16.85
N ASP A 391 6.62 -17.28 -15.88
CA ASP A 391 6.72 -17.81 -14.53
C ASP A 391 5.76 -18.98 -14.31
N LYS A 392 6.21 -19.98 -13.53
CA LYS A 392 5.33 -21.07 -13.07
C LYS A 392 4.50 -20.69 -11.83
N THR A 393 4.95 -19.66 -11.12
CA THR A 393 4.31 -19.16 -9.89
C THR A 393 4.57 -17.67 -9.80
N THR A 394 3.52 -16.88 -9.64
CA THR A 394 3.62 -15.45 -9.40
C THR A 394 2.93 -15.06 -8.10
N LYS A 395 3.41 -14.03 -7.43
CA LYS A 395 2.79 -13.51 -6.22
C LYS A 395 1.95 -12.30 -6.55
N TYR A 396 0.64 -12.40 -6.28
CA TYR A 396 -0.29 -11.29 -6.45
C TYR A 396 -1.09 -11.04 -5.17
N LEU A 397 -1.18 -9.79 -4.73
CA LEU A 397 -1.88 -9.36 -3.50
C LEU A 397 -1.60 -10.27 -2.29
N GLY A 398 -0.37 -10.73 -2.14
CA GLY A 398 0.04 -11.58 -1.02
C GLY A 398 -0.21 -13.08 -1.17
N VAL A 399 -0.90 -13.53 -2.22
CA VAL A 399 -1.17 -14.94 -2.54
C VAL A 399 -0.25 -15.40 -3.68
N ASP A 400 0.28 -16.63 -3.60
CA ASP A 400 1.06 -17.23 -4.67
C ASP A 400 0.13 -18.00 -5.60
N LEU A 401 0.01 -17.54 -6.84
CA LEU A 401 -0.76 -18.15 -7.91
C LEU A 401 0.17 -19.07 -8.73
N GLN A 402 -0.23 -20.31 -8.93
CA GLN A 402 0.49 -21.28 -9.75
C GLN A 402 -0.21 -21.52 -11.09
N SER A 403 0.56 -21.91 -12.11
CA SER A 403 0.07 -22.17 -13.47
C SER A 403 -1.04 -23.23 -13.55
N ASN A 404 -1.16 -24.09 -12.57
CA ASN A 404 -2.22 -25.12 -12.45
C ASN A 404 -3.25 -24.80 -11.36
N LEU A 405 -3.24 -23.57 -10.79
CA LEU A 405 -4.01 -23.13 -9.62
C LEU A 405 -3.88 -24.05 -8.39
N SER A 406 -2.77 -24.78 -8.25
CA SER A 406 -2.51 -25.49 -7.00
C SER A 406 -1.99 -24.51 -5.95
N TRP A 407 -2.33 -24.78 -4.68
CA TRP A 407 -1.96 -23.92 -3.56
C TRP A 407 -0.68 -24.36 -2.83
N ASN A 408 0.07 -25.31 -3.40
CA ASN A 408 1.26 -25.92 -2.76
C ASN A 408 2.33 -24.89 -2.39
N SER A 409 2.66 -23.99 -3.30
CA SER A 409 3.66 -22.92 -3.10
C SER A 409 3.22 -21.98 -1.98
N HIS A 410 1.98 -21.50 -2.08
CA HIS A 410 1.37 -20.61 -1.09
C HIS A 410 1.37 -21.21 0.31
N LEU A 411 0.85 -22.42 0.45
CA LEU A 411 0.75 -23.13 1.72
C LEU A 411 2.13 -23.38 2.36
N ASN A 412 3.12 -23.77 1.55
CA ASN A 412 4.48 -23.95 2.04
C ASN A 412 5.08 -22.65 2.57
N ARG A 413 4.88 -21.54 1.86
CA ARG A 413 5.36 -20.20 2.27
C ARG A 413 4.67 -19.74 3.55
N VAL A 414 3.35 -19.81 3.61
CA VAL A 414 2.55 -19.37 4.75
C VAL A 414 2.87 -20.20 5.99
N SER A 415 2.93 -21.53 5.86
CA SER A 415 3.30 -22.42 6.96
C SER A 415 4.73 -22.18 7.48
N LYS A 416 5.70 -21.95 6.57
CA LYS A 416 7.08 -21.57 6.97
C LYS A 416 7.10 -20.26 7.76
N LYS A 417 6.37 -19.24 7.27
CA LYS A 417 6.29 -17.92 7.92
C LYS A 417 5.64 -18.03 9.30
N ALA A 418 4.53 -18.75 9.41
CA ALA A 418 3.83 -19.00 10.67
C ALA A 418 4.70 -19.76 11.69
N ASN A 419 5.40 -20.82 11.26
CA ASN A 419 6.34 -21.55 12.12
C ASN A 419 7.52 -20.68 12.58
N SER A 420 8.08 -19.84 11.70
CA SER A 420 9.16 -18.90 12.05
C SER A 420 8.71 -17.91 13.11
N MET A 421 7.48 -17.37 12.96
CA MET A 421 6.90 -16.46 13.93
C MET A 421 6.60 -17.15 15.27
N LEU A 422 6.08 -18.38 15.23
CA LEU A 422 5.87 -19.18 16.43
C LEU A 422 7.20 -19.46 17.16
N GLY A 423 8.26 -19.76 16.43
CA GLY A 423 9.62 -19.90 16.97
C GLY A 423 10.12 -18.62 17.63
N PHE A 424 9.84 -17.44 17.02
CA PHE A 424 10.15 -16.15 17.61
C PHE A 424 9.39 -15.94 18.95
N LEU A 425 8.09 -16.22 18.98
CA LEU A 425 7.29 -16.10 20.20
C LEU A 425 7.82 -17.02 21.31
N ARG A 426 8.14 -18.26 20.99
CA ARG A 426 8.68 -19.22 21.95
C ARG A 426 9.99 -18.76 22.61
N ARG A 427 10.85 -18.05 21.87
CA ARG A 427 12.11 -17.53 22.41
C ARG A 427 11.91 -16.28 23.27
N ASN A 428 10.95 -15.41 22.92
CA ASN A 428 10.81 -14.09 23.53
C ASN A 428 9.72 -14.01 24.60
N LEU A 429 8.73 -14.93 24.60
CA LEU A 429 7.59 -14.93 25.52
C LEU A 429 7.50 -16.25 26.30
N ARG A 430 8.62 -16.73 26.85
CA ARG A 430 8.70 -18.02 27.55
C ARG A 430 7.89 -18.04 28.86
N THR A 431 7.98 -16.97 29.64
CA THR A 431 7.48 -16.89 31.04
C THR A 431 6.21 -16.08 31.17
N THR A 432 5.60 -15.67 30.06
CA THR A 432 4.36 -14.90 30.05
C THR A 432 3.15 -15.79 30.36
N ASN A 433 2.05 -15.18 30.82
CA ASN A 433 0.79 -15.87 31.04
C ASN A 433 0.16 -16.38 29.72
N GLU A 434 -0.82 -17.24 29.83
CA GLU A 434 -1.50 -17.88 28.73
C GLU A 434 -2.22 -16.89 27.81
N ASP A 435 -2.89 -15.86 28.37
CA ASP A 435 -3.60 -14.82 27.62
C ASP A 435 -2.66 -14.00 26.73
N THR A 436 -1.49 -13.61 27.24
CA THR A 436 -0.48 -12.89 26.46
C THR A 436 0.04 -13.74 25.31
N LYS A 437 0.28 -15.04 25.55
CA LYS A 437 0.70 -15.98 24.50
C LYS A 437 -0.38 -16.18 23.46
N THR A 438 -1.65 -16.29 23.87
CA THR A 438 -2.82 -16.41 22.98
C THR A 438 -2.96 -15.17 22.10
N ASN A 439 -2.93 -13.99 22.69
CA ASN A 439 -3.01 -12.74 21.94
C ASN A 439 -1.86 -12.59 20.94
N ALA A 440 -0.64 -12.93 21.35
CA ALA A 440 0.52 -12.93 20.46
C ALA A 440 0.39 -13.97 19.32
N TYR A 441 -0.14 -15.15 19.59
CA TYR A 441 -0.43 -16.15 18.56
C TYR A 441 -1.46 -15.66 17.56
N ILE A 442 -2.59 -15.11 18.01
CA ILE A 442 -3.64 -14.58 17.14
C ILE A 442 -3.07 -13.47 16.25
N ALA A 443 -2.37 -12.51 16.84
CA ALA A 443 -1.85 -11.35 16.11
C ALA A 443 -0.73 -11.70 15.12
N LEU A 444 0.16 -12.63 15.43
CA LEU A 444 1.42 -12.81 14.70
C LEU A 444 1.51 -14.11 13.92
N VAL A 445 0.82 -15.15 14.36
CA VAL A 445 0.88 -16.46 13.71
C VAL A 445 -0.39 -16.73 12.94
N ARG A 446 -1.56 -16.66 13.60
CA ARG A 446 -2.84 -16.97 13.01
C ARG A 446 -3.19 -16.00 11.88
N SER A 447 -2.94 -14.71 12.03
CA SER A 447 -3.15 -13.69 11.00
C SER A 447 -2.45 -14.01 9.66
N ASN A 448 -1.32 -14.74 9.69
CA ASN A 448 -0.66 -15.21 8.47
C ASN A 448 -1.35 -16.41 7.84
N LEU A 449 -2.04 -17.24 8.62
CA LEU A 449 -2.79 -18.40 8.15
C LEU A 449 -4.17 -18.01 7.62
N ASP A 450 -4.79 -17.01 8.22
CA ASP A 450 -6.16 -16.57 7.88
C ASP A 450 -6.21 -15.61 6.68
N TYR A 451 -5.07 -15.00 6.29
CA TYR A 451 -5.05 -14.01 5.21
C TYR A 451 -5.53 -14.59 3.88
N CYS A 452 -6.60 -14.04 3.32
CA CYS A 452 -7.25 -14.46 2.08
C CYS A 452 -7.59 -15.97 2.06
N SER A 453 -7.94 -16.56 3.20
CA SER A 453 -8.22 -18.00 3.32
C SER A 453 -9.47 -18.44 2.54
N THR A 454 -10.35 -17.51 2.18
CA THR A 454 -11.50 -17.77 1.29
C THR A 454 -11.08 -18.11 -0.14
N ILE A 455 -9.87 -17.70 -0.56
CA ILE A 455 -9.37 -17.89 -1.93
C ILE A 455 -8.72 -19.26 -2.10
N TRP A 456 -7.92 -19.66 -1.12
CA TRP A 456 -7.14 -20.88 -1.18
C TRP A 456 -7.69 -21.94 -0.21
N SER A 457 -8.07 -23.10 -0.77
CA SER A 457 -8.51 -24.23 0.01
C SER A 457 -7.46 -25.35 -0.11
N PRO A 458 -6.89 -25.79 1.00
CA PRO A 458 -5.90 -26.88 0.97
C PRO A 458 -6.57 -28.23 0.70
N HIS A 459 -5.94 -29.05 -0.14
CA HIS A 459 -6.31 -30.47 -0.24
C HIS A 459 -6.07 -31.20 1.10
N GLN A 460 -6.79 -32.29 1.34
CA GLN A 460 -6.71 -33.05 2.61
C GLN A 460 -5.28 -33.32 3.10
N GLY A 461 -4.37 -33.70 2.20
CA GLY A 461 -2.95 -33.92 2.55
C GLY A 461 -2.18 -32.66 2.98
N GLN A 462 -2.70 -31.48 2.65
CA GLN A 462 -2.07 -30.19 2.96
C GLN A 462 -2.65 -29.55 4.21
N ILE A 463 -3.90 -29.86 4.57
CA ILE A 463 -4.56 -29.43 5.82
C ILE A 463 -3.67 -29.81 7.00
N ARG A 464 -3.08 -31.00 6.99
CA ARG A 464 -2.18 -31.47 8.03
C ARG A 464 -0.99 -30.53 8.31
N LYS A 465 -0.47 -29.83 7.29
CA LYS A 465 0.65 -28.88 7.48
C LYS A 465 0.22 -27.65 8.28
N ILE A 466 -0.98 -27.14 8.03
CA ILE A 466 -1.55 -25.99 8.74
C ILE A 466 -1.92 -26.39 10.17
N GLU A 467 -2.60 -27.53 10.33
CA GLU A 467 -2.93 -28.06 11.64
C GLU A 467 -1.71 -28.29 12.52
N MET A 468 -0.60 -28.78 11.95
CA MET A 468 0.64 -28.93 12.71
C MET A 468 1.17 -27.63 13.28
N VAL A 469 0.99 -26.49 12.58
CA VAL A 469 1.34 -25.17 13.11
C VAL A 469 0.43 -24.81 14.28
N GLN A 470 -0.88 -25.01 14.13
CA GLN A 470 -1.87 -24.73 15.17
C GLN A 470 -1.65 -25.62 16.41
N ARG A 471 -1.42 -26.91 16.24
CA ARG A 471 -1.11 -27.84 17.33
C ARG A 471 0.17 -27.45 18.08
N ARG A 472 1.21 -27.00 17.37
CA ARG A 472 2.44 -26.48 17.98
C ARG A 472 2.18 -25.19 18.77
N ALA A 473 1.30 -24.32 18.23
CA ALA A 473 0.90 -23.08 18.89
C ALA A 473 0.09 -23.37 20.17
N ALA A 474 -0.88 -24.30 20.13
CA ALA A 474 -1.65 -24.71 21.29
C ALA A 474 -0.74 -25.22 22.42
N ARG A 475 0.23 -26.10 22.11
CA ARG A 475 1.22 -26.56 23.10
C ARG A 475 2.07 -25.41 23.68
N TYR A 476 2.43 -24.43 22.85
CA TYR A 476 3.18 -23.26 23.31
C TYR A 476 2.35 -22.38 24.25
N VAL A 477 1.10 -22.15 23.92
CA VAL A 477 0.17 -21.32 24.73
C VAL A 477 -0.06 -21.98 26.08
N THR A 478 -0.45 -23.26 26.09
CA THR A 478 -0.82 -24.01 27.31
C THR A 478 0.37 -24.59 28.08
N ASN A 479 1.60 -24.44 27.60
CA ASN A 479 2.81 -25.09 28.14
C ASN A 479 2.74 -26.65 28.23
N ARG A 480 1.83 -27.28 27.50
CA ARG A 480 1.61 -28.73 27.53
C ARG A 480 2.39 -29.44 26.41
N TYR A 481 3.69 -29.58 26.57
CA TYR A 481 4.56 -30.19 25.56
C TYR A 481 4.55 -31.73 25.59
N HIS A 482 4.12 -32.36 26.70
CA HIS A 482 4.14 -33.81 26.90
C HIS A 482 2.91 -34.51 26.35
N ASN A 483 1.79 -33.83 26.15
CA ASN A 483 0.58 -34.41 25.56
C ASN A 483 0.71 -34.52 24.04
N ARG A 484 0.81 -35.76 23.56
CA ARG A 484 0.72 -36.09 22.12
C ARG A 484 -0.73 -36.26 21.65
N SER A 485 -1.73 -36.03 22.50
CA SER A 485 -3.12 -36.11 22.12
C SER A 485 -3.44 -35.14 20.98
N THR A 486 -4.14 -35.62 20.00
CA THR A 486 -4.79 -34.82 18.95
C THR A 486 -5.97 -34.08 19.56
N VAL A 487 -5.77 -32.83 19.95
CA VAL A 487 -6.89 -31.90 20.19
C VAL A 487 -7.19 -31.21 18.88
#